data_6c5f88ed3a00e67798bb7830468e07b2
#
_entry.id   6c5f88ed3a00e67798bb7830468e07b2
#
_cell.length_a   1.000
_cell.length_b   1.000
_cell.length_c   1.000
_cell.angle_alpha   90.00
_cell.angle_beta   90.00
_cell.angle_gamma   90.00
#
_symmetry.space_group_name_H-M   'P 1'
#
loop_
_entity.id
_entity.type
_entity.pdbx_description
1 polymer ?
#
loop_
_entity_poly.entity_id
_entity_poly.type
_entity_poly.pdbx_seq_one_letter_code
_entity_poly.pdbx_strand_id
1 'polypeptide(L)'
;KQVTSGIGFADIEGIYLPDDNILFNSTRCGTSVDCWFTEVSNLFICDRSGKYMRQIGFDQVHTLHPVLLEDGRVVYTRWDYNDRGQIFPQPLFQMNFDGTGQAEYYGGNSWFPTTITQPCAIPGSRKVMAVLMGHHNPQHGKLAIIDPEAGRDENEGVMFVAPVRKPEAVRVDGYGQEGEQFQHPFALNQTDFLISYTPLGYNIGTPIEFAIYWMNIDGERELLVADSKISCNQPVLVAPRRRPFQRVNMVDYTKNTGIYYLQNIYEGRSMKGVTPGTVKKLRIVELEYRAAGVGCAYGHGKGGGGHAFSPVGVGNASWDLKKVLGEVDVEPDGSAFFEVPSRKPLYFQALDENGHVVQTMRSWSTLQPGEIQSCVGCHEHKNSVPSAQHPVSDAMNKKIQKIVPIDDKEIRNFGFINEVQPIIDKHCISCHDGVKHPMSLKGDLKVVDNQTKRMFSDAYLNLTHARKTTGDNDSWQGQTDHPEVNWISALSEPSVLRPYSAGSATSNLIKRLKSGHGNTQLSQDEIDVFALWIDLLVPFISDYRQANNWTEQEKAYYDYYDKKREQAKSAERENIREYIRSLNEKMVK
;
A
#
# COMPACT_ATOMS: atom_id res chain seq x y z
N LYS A 1 -5.87 23.81 23.38
CA LYS A 1 -5.67 24.79 22.27
C LYS A 1 -5.80 24.04 20.95
N GLN A 2 -6.66 24.52 20.06
CA GLN A 2 -6.72 24.00 18.69
C GLN A 2 -5.40 24.35 17.97
N VAL A 3 -4.78 23.36 17.34
CA VAL A 3 -3.48 23.51 16.65
C VAL A 3 -3.68 23.53 15.14
N THR A 4 -4.58 22.70 14.62
CA THR A 4 -4.89 22.61 13.20
C THR A 4 -6.28 23.12 12.89
N SER A 5 -6.51 23.54 11.66
CA SER A 5 -7.81 23.97 11.15
C SER A 5 -7.94 23.65 9.66
N GLY A 6 -9.17 23.62 9.17
CA GLY A 6 -9.49 23.35 7.76
C GLY A 6 -10.89 22.76 7.63
N ILE A 7 -11.72 23.37 6.80
CA ILE A 7 -13.08 22.90 6.55
C ILE A 7 -13.03 21.61 5.72
N GLY A 8 -13.69 20.55 6.20
CA GLY A 8 -13.77 19.27 5.51
C GLY A 8 -12.50 18.43 5.58
N PHE A 9 -11.66 18.66 6.59
CA PHE A 9 -10.53 17.79 6.92
C PHE A 9 -10.67 17.27 8.36
N ALA A 10 -10.25 16.03 8.57
CA ALA A 10 -10.09 15.42 9.88
C ALA A 10 -8.60 15.28 10.19
N ASP A 11 -8.20 15.71 11.38
CA ASP A 11 -6.85 15.56 11.94
C ASP A 11 -7.00 14.77 13.24
N ILE A 12 -6.41 13.59 13.30
CA ILE A 12 -6.62 12.61 14.37
C ILE A 12 -5.29 11.99 14.83
N GLU A 13 -5.29 11.35 15.98
CA GLU A 13 -4.18 10.54 16.50
C GLU A 13 -2.85 11.30 16.62
N GLY A 14 -2.91 12.53 17.11
CA GLY A 14 -1.73 13.38 17.26
C GLY A 14 -0.77 12.90 18.35
N ILE A 15 0.53 12.81 18.04
CA ILE A 15 1.61 12.51 18.98
C ILE A 15 2.70 13.59 18.92
N TYR A 16 3.34 13.86 20.08
CA TYR A 16 4.51 14.71 20.12
C TYR A 16 5.77 13.94 19.70
N LEU A 17 6.57 14.56 18.87
CA LEU A 17 7.87 14.07 18.46
C LEU A 17 9.00 14.62 19.36
N PRO A 18 10.20 14.00 19.33
CA PRO A 18 11.32 14.44 20.18
C PRO A 18 11.81 15.87 19.91
N ASP A 19 11.55 16.41 18.74
CA ASP A 19 11.88 17.77 18.30
C ASP A 19 10.76 18.80 18.56
N ASP A 20 9.76 18.40 19.38
CA ASP A 20 8.58 19.19 19.72
C ASP A 20 7.59 19.44 18.56
N ASN A 21 7.80 18.84 17.41
CA ASN A 21 6.78 18.79 16.34
C ASN A 21 5.63 17.85 16.73
N ILE A 22 4.52 17.93 16.00
CA ILE A 22 3.36 17.08 16.14
C ILE A 22 3.22 16.24 14.89
N LEU A 23 3.22 14.93 15.04
CA LEU A 23 2.84 13.96 14.02
C LEU A 23 1.37 13.58 14.21
N PHE A 24 0.62 13.48 13.14
CA PHE A 24 -0.81 13.16 13.20
C PHE A 24 -1.29 12.57 11.88
N ASN A 25 -2.41 11.86 11.91
CA ASN A 25 -3.11 11.43 10.71
C ASN A 25 -4.05 12.53 10.21
N SER A 26 -4.10 12.72 8.89
CA SER A 26 -4.96 13.74 8.28
C SER A 26 -5.56 13.29 6.94
N THR A 27 -6.83 13.65 6.72
CA THR A 27 -7.51 13.42 5.43
C THR A 27 -7.14 14.44 4.34
N ARG A 28 -6.15 15.29 4.58
CA ARG A 28 -5.64 16.27 3.59
C ARG A 28 -4.97 15.63 2.37
N CYS A 29 -4.60 14.35 2.44
CA CYS A 29 -4.15 13.62 1.26
C CYS A 29 -5.19 13.57 0.14
N GLY A 30 -6.49 13.69 0.48
CA GLY A 30 -7.58 13.84 -0.48
C GLY A 30 -7.86 12.58 -1.29
N THR A 31 -7.53 11.40 -0.75
CA THR A 31 -7.78 10.09 -1.35
C THR A 31 -8.93 9.38 -0.64
N SER A 32 -9.49 8.34 -1.24
CA SER A 32 -10.54 7.53 -0.63
C SER A 32 -10.13 6.07 -0.52
N VAL A 33 -10.69 5.39 0.48
CA VAL A 33 -10.56 3.93 0.63
C VAL A 33 -11.09 3.23 -0.62
N ASP A 34 -10.40 2.21 -1.09
CA ASP A 34 -10.74 1.53 -2.34
C ASP A 34 -12.07 0.78 -2.29
N CYS A 35 -12.41 0.21 -1.15
CA CYS A 35 -13.63 -0.57 -0.97
C CYS A 35 -14.78 0.21 -0.31
N TRP A 36 -14.58 1.47 0.08
CA TRP A 36 -15.58 2.24 0.82
C TRP A 36 -15.50 3.74 0.49
N PHE A 37 -16.50 4.50 0.87
CA PHE A 37 -16.61 5.94 0.61
C PHE A 37 -15.85 6.83 1.61
N THR A 38 -15.09 6.24 2.54
CA THR A 38 -14.36 6.97 3.59
C THR A 38 -13.13 7.66 3.00
N GLU A 39 -12.90 8.91 3.36
CA GLU A 39 -11.66 9.62 3.05
C GLU A 39 -10.50 8.99 3.83
N VAL A 40 -9.40 8.73 3.15
CA VAL A 40 -8.16 8.19 3.72
C VAL A 40 -7.49 9.22 4.61
N SER A 41 -6.91 8.78 5.72
CA SER A 41 -5.97 9.56 6.52
C SER A 41 -4.55 9.03 6.37
N ASN A 42 -3.60 9.94 6.13
CA ASN A 42 -2.17 9.64 6.08
C ASN A 42 -1.39 10.51 7.09
N LEU A 43 -0.12 10.19 7.28
CA LEU A 43 0.74 10.87 8.27
C LEU A 43 1.20 12.24 7.77
N PHE A 44 0.96 13.25 8.60
CA PHE A 44 1.38 14.64 8.46
C PHE A 44 2.18 15.08 9.68
N ILE A 45 2.99 16.10 9.50
CA ILE A 45 3.77 16.73 10.57
C ILE A 45 3.59 18.24 10.54
N CYS A 46 3.50 18.88 11.70
CA CYS A 46 3.55 20.34 11.85
C CYS A 46 4.35 20.72 13.10
N ASP A 47 4.67 22.00 13.26
CA ASP A 47 5.22 22.51 14.50
C ASP A 47 4.13 22.61 15.62
N ARG A 48 4.54 22.93 16.85
CA ARG A 48 3.62 23.06 18.01
C ARG A 48 2.54 24.13 17.83
N SER A 49 2.70 25.03 16.87
CA SER A 49 1.73 26.08 16.56
C SER A 49 0.79 25.71 15.40
N GLY A 50 1.03 24.59 14.71
CA GLY A 50 0.31 24.15 13.54
C GLY A 50 0.88 24.67 12.21
N LYS A 51 2.06 25.30 12.24
CA LYS A 51 2.75 25.80 11.03
C LYS A 51 3.55 24.70 10.35
N TYR A 52 3.94 24.95 9.11
CA TYR A 52 4.80 24.06 8.30
C TYR A 52 4.20 22.68 8.11
N MET A 53 2.87 22.61 8.08
CA MET A 53 2.15 21.36 7.91
C MET A 53 2.51 20.74 6.57
N ARG A 54 2.94 19.47 6.59
CA ARG A 54 3.36 18.72 5.41
C ARG A 54 3.14 17.24 5.58
N GLN A 55 2.84 16.56 4.49
CA GLN A 55 2.64 15.12 4.43
C GLN A 55 4.00 14.41 4.47
N ILE A 56 4.10 13.34 5.25
CA ILE A 56 5.29 12.48 5.32
C ILE A 56 4.98 11.00 5.06
N GLY A 57 3.70 10.57 5.15
CA GLY A 57 3.22 9.27 4.70
C GLY A 57 2.45 9.41 3.38
N PHE A 58 2.69 8.52 2.42
CA PHE A 58 2.08 8.52 1.09
C PHE A 58 1.48 7.14 0.81
N ASP A 59 0.66 6.68 1.73
CA ASP A 59 0.11 5.34 1.73
C ASP A 59 -1.25 5.31 1.01
N GLN A 60 -1.57 4.16 0.43
CA GLN A 60 -2.75 3.96 -0.40
C GLN A 60 -4.04 4.16 0.39
N VAL A 61 -4.12 3.54 1.56
CA VAL A 61 -5.26 3.61 2.46
C VAL A 61 -4.82 4.24 3.79
N HIS A 62 -5.57 4.00 4.86
CA HIS A 62 -5.27 4.61 6.16
C HIS A 62 -3.92 4.20 6.72
N THR A 63 -3.20 5.18 7.25
CA THR A 63 -2.26 4.98 8.34
C THR A 63 -3.01 5.23 9.65
N LEU A 64 -2.75 4.38 10.66
CA LEU A 64 -3.49 4.40 11.93
C LEU A 64 -2.54 4.26 13.11
N HIS A 65 -2.91 4.85 14.22
CA HIS A 65 -2.31 4.65 15.54
C HIS A 65 -0.77 4.80 15.55
N PRO A 66 -0.21 5.93 15.10
CA PRO A 66 1.22 6.15 15.18
C PRO A 66 1.71 6.15 16.63
N VAL A 67 2.82 5.48 16.90
CA VAL A 67 3.47 5.46 18.19
C VAL A 67 4.96 5.71 18.05
N LEU A 68 5.53 6.49 18.97
CA LEU A 68 6.94 6.80 19.00
C LEU A 68 7.69 5.79 19.88
N LEU A 69 8.68 5.11 19.31
CA LEU A 69 9.60 4.23 20.03
C LEU A 69 10.69 5.05 20.76
N GLU A 70 11.32 4.45 21.78
CA GLU A 70 12.40 5.12 22.50
C GLU A 70 13.63 5.46 21.64
N ASP A 71 13.85 4.72 20.55
CA ASP A 71 14.93 4.97 19.59
C ASP A 71 14.60 6.07 18.56
N GLY A 72 13.44 6.72 18.69
CA GLY A 72 13.01 7.84 17.86
C GLY A 72 12.37 7.47 16.53
N ARG A 73 12.11 6.18 16.27
CA ARG A 73 11.30 5.74 15.14
C ARG A 73 9.82 5.82 15.47
N VAL A 74 9.00 6.00 14.46
CA VAL A 74 7.54 5.91 14.53
C VAL A 74 7.12 4.56 13.98
N VAL A 75 6.30 3.83 14.73
CA VAL A 75 5.60 2.61 14.26
C VAL A 75 4.14 2.95 14.09
N TYR A 76 3.51 2.44 13.05
CA TYR A 76 2.10 2.69 12.73
C TYR A 76 1.48 1.52 11.99
N THR A 77 0.17 1.37 12.05
CA THR A 77 -0.57 0.43 11.21
C THR A 77 -0.74 1.03 9.83
N ARG A 78 -0.43 0.26 8.78
CA ARG A 78 -0.62 0.63 7.39
C ARG A 78 -1.59 -0.32 6.72
N TRP A 79 -2.68 0.21 6.20
CA TRP A 79 -3.67 -0.59 5.49
C TRP A 79 -3.35 -0.63 3.99
N ASP A 80 -3.15 -1.82 3.46
CA ASP A 80 -2.77 -2.06 2.07
C ASP A 80 -3.91 -2.74 1.29
N TYR A 81 -4.22 -2.19 0.12
CA TYR A 81 -5.08 -2.81 -0.91
C TYR A 81 -4.32 -3.12 -2.19
N ASN A 82 -3.10 -2.63 -2.31
CA ASN A 82 -2.37 -2.72 -3.55
C ASN A 82 -2.18 -4.17 -4.00
N ASP A 83 -1.72 -4.39 -5.19
CA ASP A 83 -1.46 -5.64 -5.92
C ASP A 83 -0.92 -6.81 -5.07
N ARG A 84 -1.02 -6.68 -3.78
CA ARG A 84 -0.69 -7.64 -2.74
C ARG A 84 -1.95 -8.29 -2.23
N GLY A 85 -1.99 -9.57 -2.40
CA GLY A 85 -3.15 -10.37 -2.15
C GLY A 85 -3.70 -10.35 -0.76
N GLN A 86 -4.76 -11.03 -0.66
CA GLN A 86 -5.53 -11.34 0.49
C GLN A 86 -6.27 -10.14 1.11
N ILE A 87 -7.31 -10.44 1.77
CA ILE A 87 -8.31 -9.54 2.33
C ILE A 87 -7.64 -8.44 3.17
N PHE A 88 -7.08 -7.44 2.48
CA PHE A 88 -6.81 -6.12 3.02
C PHE A 88 -5.90 -6.11 4.25
N PRO A 89 -4.64 -6.57 4.15
CA PRO A 89 -3.75 -6.67 5.30
C PRO A 89 -3.46 -5.28 5.91
N GLN A 90 -3.37 -5.26 7.22
CA GLN A 90 -3.02 -4.08 8.01
C GLN A 90 -1.80 -4.38 8.89
N PRO A 91 -0.61 -4.52 8.28
CA PRO A 91 0.63 -4.76 9.00
C PRO A 91 1.13 -3.52 9.74
N LEU A 92 2.17 -3.70 10.55
CA LEU A 92 2.91 -2.61 11.14
C LEU A 92 4.07 -2.18 10.23
N PHE A 93 4.15 -0.88 10.00
CA PHE A 93 5.25 -0.20 9.33
C PHE A 93 5.99 0.71 10.31
N GLN A 94 7.20 1.09 9.95
CA GLN A 94 8.04 2.02 10.70
C GLN A 94 8.69 3.03 9.78
N MET A 95 9.03 4.19 10.33
CA MET A 95 9.84 5.22 9.68
C MET A 95 10.57 6.06 10.72
N ASN A 96 11.53 6.85 10.31
CA ASN A 96 12.05 7.93 11.13
C ASN A 96 10.97 9.02 11.30
N PHE A 97 11.09 9.83 12.34
CA PHE A 97 10.10 10.89 12.64
C PHE A 97 9.95 11.94 11.52
N ASP A 98 10.91 12.02 10.59
CA ASP A 98 10.89 12.90 9.42
C ASP A 98 10.31 12.24 8.15
N GLY A 99 9.85 10.99 8.25
CA GLY A 99 9.28 10.22 7.16
C GLY A 99 10.29 9.40 6.35
N THR A 100 11.59 9.51 6.63
CA THR A 100 12.63 8.71 5.96
C THR A 100 12.71 7.30 6.52
N GLY A 101 13.32 6.37 5.78
CA GLY A 101 13.54 4.99 6.20
C GLY A 101 12.26 4.19 6.37
N GLN A 102 11.23 4.47 5.56
CA GLN A 102 10.00 3.70 5.59
C GLN A 102 10.27 2.22 5.29
N ALA A 103 9.87 1.35 6.19
CA ALA A 103 10.07 -0.09 6.07
C ALA A 103 9.02 -0.86 6.89
N GLU A 104 8.84 -2.12 6.54
CA GLU A 104 8.07 -3.04 7.36
C GLU A 104 8.64 -3.14 8.77
N TYR A 105 7.77 -3.08 9.75
CA TYR A 105 8.08 -3.45 11.13
C TYR A 105 7.68 -4.90 11.39
N TYR A 106 6.44 -5.29 11.04
CA TYR A 106 5.94 -6.65 11.17
C TYR A 106 4.72 -6.92 10.27
N GLY A 107 4.64 -8.11 9.69
CA GLY A 107 3.44 -8.66 9.07
C GLY A 107 3.21 -8.28 7.62
N GLY A 108 4.19 -7.65 6.97
CA GLY A 108 4.08 -7.20 5.58
C GLY A 108 3.81 -8.31 4.56
N ASN A 109 4.18 -9.54 4.84
CA ASN A 109 3.94 -10.71 3.99
C ASN A 109 3.19 -11.84 4.72
N SER A 110 2.56 -11.53 5.86
CA SER A 110 1.86 -12.51 6.66
C SER A 110 0.44 -12.74 6.19
N TRP A 111 0.03 -14.00 6.16
CA TRP A 111 -1.35 -14.40 6.13
C TRP A 111 -2.02 -14.15 7.48
N PHE A 112 -1.29 -14.41 8.58
CA PHE A 112 -1.76 -14.18 9.94
C PHE A 112 -0.61 -13.68 10.82
N PRO A 113 -0.83 -12.70 11.71
CA PRO A 113 -2.07 -11.92 11.89
C PRO A 113 -2.31 -10.96 10.73
N THR A 114 -3.58 -10.79 10.32
CA THR A 114 -3.94 -9.96 9.17
C THR A 114 -3.98 -8.48 9.52
N THR A 115 -4.56 -8.14 10.66
CA THR A 115 -4.70 -6.77 11.14
C THR A 115 -4.04 -6.63 12.50
N ILE A 116 -3.10 -5.70 12.58
CA ILE A 116 -2.37 -5.35 13.78
C ILE A 116 -2.60 -3.86 14.04
N THR A 117 -3.31 -3.54 15.11
CA THR A 117 -3.77 -2.18 15.37
C THR A 117 -3.41 -1.72 16.78
N GLN A 118 -3.49 -0.41 17.01
CA GLN A 118 -3.24 0.22 18.31
C GLN A 118 -1.91 -0.19 18.93
N PRO A 119 -0.78 -0.11 18.20
CA PRO A 119 0.51 -0.44 18.77
C PRO A 119 0.84 0.51 19.92
N CYS A 120 1.48 -0.03 20.96
CA CYS A 120 2.01 0.73 22.08
C CYS A 120 3.46 0.34 22.31
N ALA A 121 4.36 1.33 22.38
CA ALA A 121 5.78 1.09 22.65
C ALA A 121 5.98 0.56 24.09
N ILE A 122 6.76 -0.49 24.22
CA ILE A 122 7.12 -1.07 25.52
C ILE A 122 8.43 -0.42 26.00
N PRO A 123 8.43 0.27 27.16
CA PRO A 123 9.62 0.96 27.67
C PRO A 123 10.83 0.03 27.82
N GLY A 124 12.01 0.53 27.44
CA GLY A 124 13.29 -0.20 27.52
C GLY A 124 13.39 -1.35 26.52
N SER A 125 12.60 -1.33 25.44
CA SER A 125 12.52 -2.43 24.48
C SER A 125 12.32 -1.87 23.06
N ARG A 126 12.51 -2.73 22.05
CA ARG A 126 12.12 -2.46 20.64
C ARG A 126 10.80 -3.09 20.27
N LYS A 127 10.16 -3.77 21.22
CA LYS A 127 8.89 -4.45 21.04
C LYS A 127 7.72 -3.47 21.14
N VAL A 128 6.60 -3.88 20.57
CA VAL A 128 5.33 -3.18 20.76
C VAL A 128 4.28 -4.17 21.28
N MET A 129 3.39 -3.68 22.12
CA MET A 129 2.15 -4.36 22.42
C MET A 129 1.09 -3.87 21.44
N ALA A 130 0.28 -4.76 20.89
CA ALA A 130 -0.73 -4.40 19.91
C ALA A 130 -1.99 -5.27 20.04
N VAL A 131 -3.07 -4.83 19.42
CA VAL A 131 -4.31 -5.58 19.29
C VAL A 131 -4.31 -6.30 17.94
N LEU A 132 -4.51 -7.62 17.96
CA LEU A 132 -4.64 -8.46 16.77
C LEU A 132 -6.11 -8.75 16.51
N MET A 133 -6.56 -8.50 15.29
CA MET A 133 -7.96 -8.68 14.91
C MET A 133 -8.11 -9.07 13.44
N GLY A 134 -9.31 -9.43 13.02
CA GLY A 134 -9.67 -9.55 11.61
C GLY A 134 -9.98 -8.18 11.00
N HIS A 135 -9.95 -8.11 9.68
CA HIS A 135 -10.17 -6.86 8.93
C HIS A 135 -11.51 -6.17 9.26
N HIS A 136 -12.61 -6.92 9.35
CA HIS A 136 -13.94 -6.38 9.63
C HIS A 136 -14.30 -6.34 11.13
N ASN A 137 -13.33 -6.33 12.01
CA ASN A 137 -13.58 -6.13 13.44
C ASN A 137 -13.67 -4.64 13.79
N PRO A 138 -14.49 -4.27 14.78
CA PRO A 138 -14.65 -2.87 15.19
C PRO A 138 -13.52 -2.39 16.12
N GLN A 139 -12.25 -2.50 15.68
CA GLN A 139 -11.06 -1.99 16.36
C GLN A 139 -10.81 -2.54 17.77
N HIS A 140 -11.16 -3.79 18.01
CA HIS A 140 -10.82 -4.56 19.21
C HIS A 140 -10.52 -6.02 18.87
N GLY A 141 -9.81 -6.71 19.72
CA GLY A 141 -9.40 -8.09 19.45
C GLY A 141 -8.55 -8.69 20.55
N LYS A 142 -7.52 -9.43 20.19
CA LYS A 142 -6.60 -10.13 21.09
C LYS A 142 -5.34 -9.31 21.34
N LEU A 143 -4.84 -9.40 22.57
CA LEU A 143 -3.65 -8.66 22.98
C LEU A 143 -2.39 -9.50 22.75
N ALA A 144 -1.39 -8.91 22.09
CA ALA A 144 -0.10 -9.56 21.87
C ALA A 144 1.07 -8.58 21.96
N ILE A 145 2.23 -9.12 22.28
CA ILE A 145 3.52 -8.46 22.15
C ILE A 145 4.17 -8.93 20.85
N ILE A 146 4.66 -7.98 20.07
CA ILE A 146 5.34 -8.22 18.79
C ILE A 146 6.81 -7.87 18.95
N ASP A 147 7.66 -8.85 18.70
CA ASP A 147 9.11 -8.76 18.71
C ASP A 147 9.66 -8.98 17.29
N PRO A 148 9.97 -7.92 16.55
CA PRO A 148 10.46 -8.07 15.18
C PRO A 148 11.86 -8.69 15.09
N GLU A 149 12.60 -8.79 16.20
CA GLU A 149 13.91 -9.45 16.24
C GLU A 149 13.77 -10.97 16.30
N ALA A 150 12.66 -11.48 16.84
CA ALA A 150 12.35 -12.91 16.90
C ALA A 150 11.69 -13.45 15.62
N GLY A 151 11.16 -12.57 14.78
CA GLY A 151 10.52 -12.90 13.50
C GLY A 151 9.64 -11.76 13.00
N ARG A 152 9.27 -11.78 11.71
CA ARG A 152 8.49 -10.68 11.12
C ARG A 152 7.22 -11.11 10.41
N ASP A 153 7.03 -12.39 10.19
CA ASP A 153 5.91 -12.93 9.43
C ASP A 153 5.31 -14.16 10.14
N GLU A 154 4.06 -14.47 9.84
CA GLU A 154 3.39 -15.75 10.16
C GLU A 154 3.49 -16.17 11.64
N ASN A 155 3.24 -15.26 12.55
CA ASN A 155 3.33 -15.40 14.01
C ASN A 155 4.75 -15.56 14.58
N GLU A 156 5.79 -15.61 13.81
CA GLU A 156 7.14 -15.56 14.35
C GLU A 156 7.33 -14.21 15.07
N GLY A 157 7.77 -14.26 16.33
CA GLY A 157 7.90 -13.05 17.15
C GLY A 157 6.60 -12.53 17.76
N VAL A 158 5.46 -13.21 17.63
CA VAL A 158 4.19 -12.84 18.29
C VAL A 158 3.98 -13.67 19.55
N MET A 159 3.76 -12.98 20.67
CA MET A 159 3.42 -13.59 21.95
C MET A 159 2.05 -13.06 22.42
N PHE A 160 1.04 -13.95 22.48
CA PHE A 160 -0.26 -13.59 23.05
C PHE A 160 -0.15 -13.45 24.57
N VAL A 161 -0.62 -12.33 25.09
CA VAL A 161 -0.50 -12.00 26.52
C VAL A 161 -1.69 -12.46 27.30
N ALA A 162 -2.90 -12.29 26.77
CA ALA A 162 -4.12 -12.71 27.45
C ALA A 162 -5.29 -12.89 26.47
N PRO A 163 -6.08 -13.94 26.61
CA PRO A 163 -5.64 -15.15 27.29
C PRO A 163 -4.40 -15.70 26.57
N VAL A 164 -3.46 -16.24 27.33
CA VAL A 164 -2.27 -16.88 26.76
C VAL A 164 -2.73 -18.00 25.84
N ARG A 165 -2.56 -17.81 24.55
CA ARG A 165 -3.01 -18.76 23.52
C ARG A 165 -1.88 -19.05 22.54
N LYS A 166 -1.93 -20.24 21.96
CA LYS A 166 -1.15 -20.49 20.75
C LYS A 166 -1.75 -19.69 19.60
N PRO A 167 -0.93 -19.05 18.76
CA PRO A 167 -1.41 -18.40 17.56
C PRO A 167 -2.12 -19.43 16.66
N GLU A 168 -3.37 -19.17 16.30
CA GLU A 168 -4.12 -19.99 15.36
C GLU A 168 -4.61 -19.11 14.21
N ALA A 169 -4.25 -19.45 12.99
CA ALA A 169 -4.73 -18.80 11.78
C ALA A 169 -6.12 -19.33 11.43
N VAL A 170 -7.15 -18.95 12.19
CA VAL A 170 -8.46 -19.60 12.08
C VAL A 170 -9.38 -18.90 11.07
N ARG A 171 -9.54 -17.61 11.13
CA ARG A 171 -10.41 -16.84 10.25
C ARG A 171 -9.81 -15.47 10.07
N VAL A 172 -9.15 -15.28 8.95
CA VAL A 172 -8.42 -14.05 8.66
C VAL A 172 -9.28 -12.81 8.90
N ASP A 173 -10.50 -12.81 8.40
CA ASP A 173 -11.39 -11.67 8.48
C ASP A 173 -12.14 -11.52 9.81
N GLY A 174 -12.55 -12.61 10.42
CA GLY A 174 -13.29 -12.63 11.69
C GLY A 174 -12.44 -12.94 12.93
N TYR A 175 -11.11 -12.93 12.81
CA TYR A 175 -10.23 -13.26 13.92
C TYR A 175 -10.41 -12.29 15.10
N GLY A 176 -10.40 -12.83 16.31
CA GLY A 176 -10.42 -12.05 17.55
C GLY A 176 -11.80 -11.58 18.01
N GLN A 177 -12.89 -11.92 17.31
CA GLN A 177 -14.25 -11.51 17.72
C GLN A 177 -14.81 -12.31 18.90
N GLU A 178 -14.33 -13.50 19.17
CA GLU A 178 -14.85 -14.40 20.19
C GLU A 178 -14.19 -14.17 21.55
N GLY A 179 -14.98 -14.28 22.64
CA GLY A 179 -14.52 -14.19 24.02
C GLY A 179 -13.96 -12.82 24.37
N GLU A 180 -12.95 -12.79 25.22
CA GLU A 180 -12.35 -11.55 25.74
C GLU A 180 -11.86 -10.60 24.66
N GLN A 181 -12.13 -9.30 24.83
CA GLN A 181 -11.73 -8.25 23.90
C GLN A 181 -10.85 -7.21 24.57
N PHE A 182 -9.87 -6.73 23.83
CA PHE A 182 -8.89 -5.75 24.27
C PHE A 182 -8.83 -4.57 23.31
N GLN A 183 -8.58 -3.38 23.87
CA GLN A 183 -8.31 -2.15 23.12
C GLN A 183 -7.25 -1.31 23.83
N HIS A 184 -6.60 -0.43 23.09
CA HIS A 184 -5.77 0.66 23.58
C HIS A 184 -4.81 0.27 24.72
N PRO A 185 -3.91 -0.69 24.50
CA PRO A 185 -2.92 -1.05 25.50
C PRO A 185 -1.98 0.12 25.78
N PHE A 186 -1.54 0.23 27.03
CA PHE A 186 -0.58 1.22 27.48
C PHE A 186 0.45 0.56 28.38
N ALA A 187 1.68 0.39 27.88
CA ALA A 187 2.75 -0.25 28.63
C ALA A 187 3.32 0.69 29.73
N LEU A 188 3.27 0.22 30.98
CA LEU A 188 3.92 0.86 32.11
C LEU A 188 5.41 0.50 32.17
N ASN A 189 5.71 -0.75 31.85
CA ASN A 189 7.05 -1.34 31.74
C ASN A 189 6.96 -2.60 30.85
N GLN A 190 7.94 -3.50 30.92
CA GLN A 190 7.99 -4.71 30.12
C GLN A 190 7.03 -5.81 30.57
N THR A 191 6.48 -5.72 31.76
CA THR A 191 5.61 -6.74 32.38
C THR A 191 4.24 -6.25 32.77
N ASP A 192 4.05 -4.95 32.92
CA ASP A 192 2.83 -4.35 33.45
C ASP A 192 2.22 -3.35 32.48
N PHE A 193 0.90 -3.42 32.32
CA PHE A 193 0.16 -2.68 31.30
C PHE A 193 -1.17 -2.14 31.85
N LEU A 194 -1.61 -1.02 31.31
CA LEU A 194 -3.01 -0.58 31.40
C LEU A 194 -3.70 -0.99 30.09
N ILE A 195 -4.91 -1.48 30.19
CA ILE A 195 -5.70 -1.96 29.03
C ILE A 195 -7.16 -1.57 29.16
N SER A 196 -7.81 -1.36 28.04
CA SER A 196 -9.27 -1.40 27.96
C SER A 196 -9.69 -2.83 27.67
N TYR A 197 -10.54 -3.39 28.50
CA TYR A 197 -10.88 -4.81 28.48
C TYR A 197 -12.37 -5.05 28.72
N THR A 198 -12.91 -6.07 28.02
CA THR A 198 -14.21 -6.66 28.30
C THR A 198 -14.15 -8.19 28.19
N PRO A 199 -14.81 -8.93 29.10
CA PRO A 199 -14.89 -10.39 29.01
C PRO A 199 -15.85 -10.90 27.94
N LEU A 200 -16.67 -10.03 27.38
CA LEU A 200 -17.71 -10.37 26.41
C LEU A 200 -17.18 -10.35 24.99
N GLY A 201 -17.56 -11.36 24.19
CA GLY A 201 -17.29 -11.37 22.76
C GLY A 201 -18.12 -10.33 22.01
N TYR A 202 -17.72 -10.10 20.76
CA TYR A 202 -18.44 -9.21 19.87
C TYR A 202 -19.72 -9.89 19.33
N ASN A 203 -20.87 -9.19 19.52
CA ASN A 203 -22.13 -9.54 18.87
C ASN A 203 -22.68 -8.29 18.16
N ILE A 204 -23.00 -8.41 16.88
CA ILE A 204 -23.58 -7.32 16.10
C ILE A 204 -24.86 -6.83 16.79
N GLY A 205 -24.92 -5.53 17.07
CA GLY A 205 -26.08 -4.90 17.70
C GLY A 205 -26.11 -4.92 19.23
N THR A 206 -25.14 -5.55 19.88
CA THR A 206 -25.00 -5.48 21.34
C THR A 206 -23.88 -4.50 21.70
N PRO A 207 -24.14 -3.44 22.47
CA PRO A 207 -23.08 -2.57 22.97
C PRO A 207 -22.06 -3.37 23.78
N ILE A 208 -20.79 -3.17 23.49
CA ILE A 208 -19.69 -3.74 24.26
C ILE A 208 -19.20 -2.65 25.21
N GLU A 209 -19.23 -2.94 26.52
CA GLU A 209 -18.73 -2.05 27.55
C GLU A 209 -17.31 -2.44 27.92
N PHE A 210 -16.37 -1.50 27.73
CA PHE A 210 -14.99 -1.65 28.15
C PHE A 210 -14.76 -0.96 29.49
N ALA A 211 -13.93 -1.58 30.31
CA ALA A 211 -13.41 -0.99 31.55
C ALA A 211 -11.87 -0.98 31.51
N ILE A 212 -11.25 -0.14 32.33
CA ILE A 212 -9.81 -0.04 32.42
C ILE A 212 -9.28 -0.97 33.51
N TYR A 213 -8.33 -1.79 33.13
CA TYR A 213 -7.64 -2.74 34.01
C TYR A 213 -6.13 -2.48 34.01
N TRP A 214 -5.49 -2.71 35.15
CA TRP A 214 -4.11 -3.09 35.19
C TRP A 214 -4.00 -4.57 34.82
N MET A 215 -2.97 -4.94 34.10
CA MET A 215 -2.71 -6.32 33.70
C MET A 215 -1.20 -6.56 33.67
N ASN A 216 -0.78 -7.76 34.06
CA ASN A 216 0.60 -8.21 33.87
C ASN A 216 0.76 -9.13 32.64
N ILE A 217 2.02 -9.46 32.35
CA ILE A 217 2.37 -10.31 31.18
C ILE A 217 1.83 -11.74 31.31
N ASP A 218 1.55 -12.21 32.54
CA ASP A 218 0.98 -13.54 32.81
C ASP A 218 -0.56 -13.56 32.66
N GLY A 219 -1.16 -12.38 32.41
CA GLY A 219 -2.61 -12.24 32.19
C GLY A 219 -3.42 -12.00 33.45
N GLU A 220 -2.77 -11.83 34.61
CA GLU A 220 -3.45 -11.40 35.84
C GLU A 220 -3.93 -9.96 35.68
N ARG A 221 -5.16 -9.69 36.14
CA ARG A 221 -5.85 -8.41 35.89
C ARG A 221 -6.53 -7.89 37.15
N GLU A 222 -6.47 -6.58 37.33
CA GLU A 222 -7.21 -5.87 38.40
C GLU A 222 -8.01 -4.71 37.80
N LEU A 223 -9.30 -4.65 38.12
CA LEU A 223 -10.18 -3.57 37.66
C LEU A 223 -9.78 -2.25 38.33
N LEU A 224 -9.51 -1.23 37.53
CA LEU A 224 -9.19 0.11 38.01
C LEU A 224 -10.38 1.08 37.89
N VAL A 225 -11.02 1.09 36.71
CA VAL A 225 -12.11 2.02 36.41
C VAL A 225 -13.17 1.34 35.55
N ALA A 226 -14.42 1.47 35.96
CA ALA A 226 -15.59 1.11 35.16
C ALA A 226 -16.68 2.16 35.34
N ASP A 227 -17.51 2.34 34.33
CA ASP A 227 -18.71 3.16 34.39
C ASP A 227 -19.91 2.35 33.86
N SER A 228 -21.06 2.51 34.45
CA SER A 228 -22.26 1.75 34.08
C SER A 228 -23.02 2.31 32.89
N LYS A 229 -22.56 3.43 32.30
CA LYS A 229 -23.25 4.14 31.22
C LYS A 229 -22.36 4.33 29.97
N ILE A 230 -21.06 4.33 30.16
CA ILE A 230 -20.09 4.59 29.08
C ILE A 230 -18.92 3.61 29.17
N SER A 231 -18.38 3.24 28.02
CA SER A 231 -17.12 2.50 27.94
C SER A 231 -15.93 3.38 28.36
N CYS A 232 -15.05 2.82 29.19
CA CYS A 232 -13.78 3.43 29.56
C CYS A 232 -12.69 2.89 28.66
N ASN A 233 -11.99 3.77 27.93
CA ASN A 233 -10.94 3.37 27.00
C ASN A 233 -9.77 4.37 26.96
N GLN A 234 -8.72 4.04 26.21
CA GLN A 234 -7.52 4.85 26.00
C GLN A 234 -6.83 5.30 27.31
N PRO A 235 -6.47 4.36 28.21
CA PRO A 235 -5.81 4.71 29.45
C PRO A 235 -4.43 5.33 29.18
N VAL A 236 -4.10 6.40 29.89
CA VAL A 236 -2.81 7.09 29.81
C VAL A 236 -2.31 7.40 31.22
N LEU A 237 -1.11 6.95 31.52
CA LEU A 237 -0.45 7.32 32.79
C LEU A 237 0.10 8.76 32.70
N VAL A 238 -0.36 9.62 33.60
CA VAL A 238 0.17 10.98 33.77
C VAL A 238 1.37 10.93 34.73
N ALA A 239 2.55 10.73 34.17
CA ALA A 239 3.82 10.69 34.90
C ALA A 239 4.96 11.23 34.01
N PRO A 240 6.06 11.70 34.62
CA PRO A 240 7.28 12.02 33.88
C PRO A 240 7.77 10.80 33.10
N ARG A 241 8.12 11.00 31.84
CA ARG A 241 8.67 9.95 30.97
C ARG A 241 10.00 10.39 30.40
N ARG A 242 10.86 9.39 30.13
CA ARG A 242 12.08 9.62 29.37
C ARG A 242 11.70 10.12 27.98
N ARG A 243 12.32 11.23 27.56
CA ARG A 243 12.16 11.71 26.18
C ARG A 243 12.82 10.70 25.23
N PRO A 244 12.14 10.24 24.18
CA PRO A 244 12.72 9.37 23.18
C PRO A 244 13.93 10.01 22.49
N PHE A 245 14.77 9.18 21.89
CA PHE A 245 15.95 9.66 21.18
C PHE A 245 15.54 10.55 19.99
N GLN A 246 16.14 11.72 19.91
CA GLN A 246 15.93 12.62 18.77
C GLN A 246 16.92 12.26 17.66
N ARG A 247 16.42 11.68 16.57
CA ARG A 247 17.20 11.41 15.37
C ARG A 247 17.51 12.70 14.63
N VAL A 248 18.51 12.65 13.75
CA VAL A 248 18.79 13.76 12.83
C VAL A 248 17.73 13.79 11.74
N ASN A 249 17.25 14.97 11.40
CA ASN A 249 16.37 15.15 10.24
C ASN A 249 17.22 15.02 8.95
N MET A 250 16.85 14.08 8.09
CA MET A 250 17.58 13.74 6.87
C MET A 250 16.91 14.31 5.61
N VAL A 251 15.76 14.97 5.74
CA VAL A 251 15.00 15.46 4.58
C VAL A 251 15.54 16.81 4.09
N ASP A 252 15.88 16.87 2.82
CA ASP A 252 16.26 18.10 2.13
C ASP A 252 15.16 18.56 1.19
N TYR A 253 14.25 19.38 1.69
CA TYR A 253 13.11 19.90 0.91
C TYR A 253 13.51 20.84 -0.25
N THR A 254 14.78 21.17 -0.44
CA THR A 254 15.25 21.88 -1.64
C THR A 254 15.34 20.95 -2.86
N LYS A 255 15.33 19.63 -2.63
CA LYS A 255 15.31 18.59 -3.66
C LYS A 255 13.88 18.11 -3.92
N ASN A 256 13.67 17.53 -5.08
CA ASN A 256 12.41 16.89 -5.48
C ASN A 256 12.60 15.40 -5.84
N THR A 257 13.77 14.87 -5.58
CA THR A 257 14.18 13.49 -5.85
C THR A 257 14.78 12.83 -4.63
N GLY A 258 14.80 11.51 -4.64
CA GLY A 258 15.56 10.65 -3.75
C GLY A 258 16.31 9.59 -4.56
N ILE A 259 17.09 8.76 -3.90
CA ILE A 259 17.97 7.78 -4.54
C ILE A 259 17.73 6.41 -3.92
N TYR A 260 17.56 5.40 -4.77
CA TYR A 260 17.63 4.00 -4.36
C TYR A 260 19.00 3.42 -4.72
N TYR A 261 19.57 2.68 -3.77
CA TYR A 261 20.70 1.81 -3.97
C TYR A 261 20.28 0.36 -3.69
N LEU A 262 20.32 -0.47 -4.71
CA LEU A 262 20.10 -1.91 -4.60
C LEU A 262 21.47 -2.59 -4.70
N GLN A 263 21.84 -3.34 -3.65
CA GLN A 263 23.15 -3.99 -3.58
C GLN A 263 23.24 -5.20 -4.51
N ASN A 264 22.25 -6.09 -4.48
CA ASN A 264 22.19 -7.26 -5.34
C ASN A 264 20.74 -7.79 -5.42
N ILE A 265 20.10 -7.64 -6.57
CA ILE A 265 18.70 -8.04 -6.75
C ILE A 265 18.44 -9.54 -6.48
N TYR A 266 19.45 -10.38 -6.63
CA TYR A 266 19.34 -11.83 -6.45
C TYR A 266 19.35 -12.26 -4.99
N GLU A 267 19.66 -11.36 -4.05
CA GLU A 267 19.55 -11.61 -2.63
C GLU A 267 18.08 -11.57 -2.19
N GLY A 268 17.69 -12.54 -1.37
CA GLY A 268 16.35 -12.62 -0.82
C GLY A 268 15.48 -13.73 -1.40
N ARG A 269 14.38 -13.99 -0.71
CA ARG A 269 13.50 -15.14 -1.01
C ARG A 269 12.71 -15.00 -2.30
N SER A 270 12.45 -13.78 -2.75
CA SER A 270 11.64 -13.53 -3.95
C SER A 270 12.36 -13.90 -5.26
N MET A 271 13.68 -13.94 -5.24
CA MET A 271 14.51 -14.26 -6.41
C MET A 271 15.11 -15.66 -6.36
N LYS A 272 14.64 -16.50 -5.42
CA LYS A 272 15.15 -17.86 -5.26
C LYS A 272 15.00 -18.67 -6.56
N GLY A 273 16.13 -19.19 -7.08
CA GLY A 273 16.18 -19.98 -8.31
C GLY A 273 16.38 -19.16 -9.59
N VAL A 274 16.44 -17.85 -9.50
CA VAL A 274 16.82 -16.99 -10.64
C VAL A 274 18.34 -16.98 -10.79
N THR A 275 18.82 -17.27 -11.98
CA THR A 275 20.25 -17.24 -12.29
C THR A 275 20.76 -15.80 -12.30
N PRO A 276 21.89 -15.47 -11.62
CA PRO A 276 22.50 -14.16 -11.73
C PRO A 276 22.74 -13.77 -13.20
N GLY A 277 22.47 -12.51 -13.53
CA GLY A 277 22.51 -12.01 -14.91
C GLY A 277 21.19 -12.16 -15.69
N THR A 278 20.16 -12.83 -15.16
CA THR A 278 18.84 -12.88 -15.80
C THR A 278 18.15 -11.51 -15.84
N VAL A 279 18.19 -10.77 -14.73
CA VAL A 279 17.60 -9.44 -14.66
C VAL A 279 18.52 -8.44 -15.33
N LYS A 280 17.97 -7.67 -16.28
CA LYS A 280 18.69 -6.64 -17.04
C LYS A 280 18.30 -5.24 -16.63
N LYS A 281 17.04 -5.05 -16.22
CA LYS A 281 16.49 -3.74 -15.90
C LYS A 281 15.54 -3.78 -14.73
N LEU A 282 15.36 -2.62 -14.09
CA LEU A 282 14.23 -2.34 -13.21
C LEU A 282 13.31 -1.34 -13.89
N ARG A 283 12.02 -1.68 -14.00
CA ARG A 283 10.96 -0.75 -14.37
C ARG A 283 10.43 -0.07 -13.14
N ILE A 284 10.30 1.25 -13.19
CA ILE A 284 9.81 2.09 -12.10
C ILE A 284 8.37 2.52 -12.43
N VAL A 285 7.44 2.21 -11.54
CA VAL A 285 6.02 2.52 -11.69
C VAL A 285 5.54 3.35 -10.51
N GLU A 286 4.91 4.50 -10.80
CA GLU A 286 4.21 5.34 -9.82
C GLU A 286 2.76 4.89 -9.72
N LEU A 287 2.24 4.75 -8.50
CA LEU A 287 0.82 4.54 -8.23
C LEU A 287 0.12 5.89 -8.11
N GLU A 288 -1.01 6.04 -8.78
CA GLU A 288 -1.88 7.21 -8.62
C GLU A 288 -3.17 6.79 -7.92
N TYR A 289 -3.24 7.11 -6.64
CA TYR A 289 -4.39 6.78 -5.81
C TYR A 289 -5.62 7.60 -6.19
N ARG A 290 -6.79 6.99 -6.06
CA ARG A 290 -8.05 7.65 -6.39
C ARG A 290 -8.30 8.85 -5.48
N ALA A 291 -8.79 9.95 -6.07
CA ALA A 291 -9.32 11.05 -5.29
C ALA A 291 -10.59 10.61 -4.56
N ALA A 292 -10.86 11.21 -3.40
CA ALA A 292 -12.17 11.09 -2.78
C ALA A 292 -13.27 11.45 -3.80
N GLY A 293 -14.42 10.82 -3.70
CA GLY A 293 -15.52 11.05 -4.64
C GLY A 293 -15.58 10.12 -5.85
N VAL A 294 -14.61 9.23 -6.03
CA VAL A 294 -14.66 8.20 -7.08
C VAL A 294 -15.60 7.06 -6.69
N GLY A 295 -16.52 6.74 -7.61
CA GLY A 295 -17.38 5.58 -7.50
C GLY A 295 -18.69 5.83 -6.77
N CYS A 296 -19.51 4.83 -6.81
CA CYS A 296 -20.83 4.79 -6.19
C CYS A 296 -20.92 3.48 -5.39
N ALA A 297 -20.90 3.57 -4.08
CA ALA A 297 -21.01 2.40 -3.23
C ALA A 297 -22.46 2.19 -2.79
N TYR A 298 -23.06 1.05 -3.12
CA TYR A 298 -24.31 0.50 -2.57
C TYR A 298 -25.41 1.55 -2.24
N GLY A 299 -25.68 2.49 -3.14
CA GLY A 299 -26.70 3.52 -2.89
C GLY A 299 -26.37 4.55 -1.82
N HIS A 300 -25.17 4.54 -1.27
CA HIS A 300 -24.70 5.56 -0.33
C HIS A 300 -24.33 6.90 -0.98
N GLY A 301 -24.74 7.09 -2.20
CA GLY A 301 -24.61 8.35 -2.91
C GLY A 301 -23.23 8.55 -3.50
N LYS A 302 -22.86 9.79 -3.64
CA LYS A 302 -21.77 10.30 -4.46
C LYS A 302 -20.43 10.34 -3.70
N GLY A 303 -20.34 9.71 -2.55
CA GLY A 303 -19.10 9.65 -1.79
C GLY A 303 -18.16 8.63 -2.41
N GLY A 304 -16.92 8.95 -2.49
CA GLY A 304 -15.86 8.16 -3.07
C GLY A 304 -15.91 6.67 -2.79
N GLY A 305 -14.93 5.99 -3.13
CA GLY A 305 -14.70 4.64 -2.73
C GLY A 305 -15.74 3.68 -3.23
N GLY A 306 -15.74 3.46 -4.40
CA GLY A 306 -16.53 2.37 -4.82
C GLY A 306 -15.94 1.13 -4.31
N HIS A 307 -16.43 0.54 -3.36
CA HIS A 307 -16.41 -0.89 -3.24
C HIS A 307 -15.38 -1.59 -4.17
N ALA A 308 -14.97 -2.79 -3.87
CA ALA A 308 -14.25 -3.71 -4.76
C ALA A 308 -14.73 -3.75 -6.22
N PHE A 309 -15.80 -3.07 -6.53
CA PHE A 309 -16.39 -2.90 -7.85
C PHE A 309 -15.91 -1.68 -8.65
N SER A 310 -15.03 -0.86 -8.11
CA SER A 310 -14.43 0.25 -8.87
C SER A 310 -12.90 0.13 -9.00
N PRO A 311 -12.29 -1.05 -8.96
CA PRO A 311 -10.87 -1.18 -9.24
C PRO A 311 -10.58 -0.79 -10.69
N VAL A 312 -9.35 -0.48 -10.94
CA VAL A 312 -8.84 -0.12 -12.26
C VAL A 312 -8.89 -1.30 -13.23
N GLY A 313 -8.77 -2.52 -12.71
CA GLY A 313 -8.83 -3.76 -13.46
C GLY A 313 -9.97 -4.69 -13.04
N VAL A 314 -10.16 -5.75 -13.80
CA VAL A 314 -11.09 -6.84 -13.51
C VAL A 314 -10.62 -7.64 -12.30
N GLY A 315 -11.55 -8.18 -11.52
CA GLY A 315 -11.25 -9.11 -10.44
C GLY A 315 -10.29 -8.57 -9.39
N ASN A 316 -10.27 -7.25 -9.20
CA ASN A 316 -9.33 -6.59 -8.32
C ASN A 316 -7.86 -6.84 -8.69
N ALA A 317 -7.56 -7.09 -9.96
CA ALA A 317 -6.21 -7.29 -10.44
C ALA A 317 -5.35 -6.03 -10.22
N SER A 318 -5.91 -4.87 -10.56
CA SER A 318 -5.27 -3.58 -10.36
C SER A 318 -6.22 -2.65 -9.61
N TRP A 319 -5.77 -2.11 -8.47
CA TRP A 319 -6.56 -1.19 -7.65
C TRP A 319 -6.37 0.26 -8.03
N ASP A 320 -5.14 0.64 -8.40
CA ASP A 320 -4.76 2.02 -8.69
C ASP A 320 -4.31 2.20 -10.12
N LEU A 321 -4.40 3.44 -10.59
CA LEU A 321 -3.80 3.82 -11.85
C LEU A 321 -2.27 3.70 -11.76
N LYS A 322 -1.66 3.23 -12.83
CA LYS A 322 -0.23 2.94 -12.91
C LYS A 322 0.44 3.78 -13.99
N LYS A 323 1.41 4.58 -13.55
CA LYS A 323 2.19 5.45 -14.40
C LYS A 323 3.60 4.89 -14.52
N VAL A 324 3.97 4.42 -15.70
CA VAL A 324 5.33 3.93 -15.97
C VAL A 324 6.26 5.12 -16.15
N LEU A 325 7.18 5.32 -15.19
CA LEU A 325 8.14 6.42 -15.25
C LEU A 325 9.29 6.11 -16.20
N GLY A 326 9.60 4.83 -16.37
CA GLY A 326 10.67 4.34 -17.22
C GLY A 326 11.47 3.21 -16.58
N GLU A 327 12.69 3.02 -17.05
CA GLU A 327 13.56 1.90 -16.67
C GLU A 327 14.97 2.39 -16.32
N VAL A 328 15.68 1.57 -15.51
CA VAL A 328 17.11 1.71 -15.21
C VAL A 328 17.79 0.35 -15.38
N ASP A 329 19.08 0.35 -15.68
CA ASP A 329 19.84 -0.88 -15.87
C ASP A 329 20.20 -1.53 -14.53
N VAL A 330 20.22 -2.84 -14.50
CA VAL A 330 20.78 -3.67 -13.43
C VAL A 330 22.16 -4.16 -13.89
N GLU A 331 23.16 -3.94 -13.04
CA GLU A 331 24.55 -4.31 -13.33
C GLU A 331 24.73 -5.85 -13.30
N PRO A 332 25.80 -6.37 -13.90
CA PRO A 332 26.06 -7.82 -13.93
C PRO A 332 26.10 -8.49 -12.56
N ASP A 333 26.53 -7.76 -11.52
CA ASP A 333 26.53 -8.22 -10.11
C ASP A 333 25.15 -8.16 -9.44
N GLY A 334 24.12 -7.68 -10.15
CA GLY A 334 22.76 -7.52 -9.67
C GLY A 334 22.50 -6.18 -8.97
N SER A 335 23.46 -5.28 -8.94
CA SER A 335 23.31 -3.97 -8.30
C SER A 335 22.65 -2.93 -9.21
N ALA A 336 22.04 -1.91 -8.59
CA ALA A 336 21.51 -0.73 -9.28
C ALA A 336 21.58 0.50 -8.38
N PHE A 337 21.87 1.68 -8.95
CA PHE A 337 21.97 2.94 -8.24
C PHE A 337 21.34 4.05 -9.07
N PHE A 338 20.16 4.54 -8.65
CA PHE A 338 19.32 5.38 -9.49
C PHE A 338 18.51 6.40 -8.70
N GLU A 339 18.20 7.50 -9.37
CA GLU A 339 17.40 8.61 -8.85
C GLU A 339 15.93 8.46 -9.26
N VAL A 340 15.01 8.77 -8.32
CA VAL A 340 13.57 8.73 -8.54
C VAL A 340 12.89 9.98 -8.00
N PRO A 341 11.66 10.33 -8.46
CA PRO A 341 10.86 11.36 -7.81
C PRO A 341 10.60 11.05 -6.34
N SER A 342 10.80 12.02 -5.46
CA SER A 342 10.45 11.88 -4.05
C SER A 342 8.96 12.11 -3.80
N ARG A 343 8.45 11.65 -2.64
CA ARG A 343 7.06 11.83 -2.19
C ARG A 343 6.03 11.24 -3.16
N LYS A 344 6.43 10.12 -3.78
CA LYS A 344 5.62 9.35 -4.73
C LYS A 344 5.62 7.89 -4.31
N PRO A 345 4.47 7.22 -4.29
CA PRO A 345 4.42 5.78 -4.08
C PRO A 345 4.91 5.06 -5.33
N LEU A 346 6.07 4.44 -5.22
CA LEU A 346 6.73 3.74 -6.33
C LEU A 346 6.84 2.25 -6.06
N TYR A 347 6.71 1.44 -7.09
CA TYR A 347 7.09 0.04 -7.04
C TYR A 347 7.98 -0.35 -8.22
N PHE A 348 8.67 -1.48 -8.08
CA PHE A 348 9.67 -1.93 -9.04
C PHE A 348 9.30 -3.28 -9.62
N GLN A 349 9.60 -3.45 -10.92
CA GLN A 349 9.51 -4.71 -11.63
C GLN A 349 10.90 -5.08 -12.15
N ALA A 350 11.38 -6.28 -11.82
CA ALA A 350 12.61 -6.84 -12.35
C ALA A 350 12.34 -7.43 -13.74
N LEU A 351 13.07 -6.99 -14.75
CA LEU A 351 12.86 -7.36 -16.15
C LEU A 351 14.02 -8.21 -16.68
N ASP A 352 13.70 -9.24 -17.47
CA ASP A 352 14.67 -10.02 -18.22
C ASP A 352 15.11 -9.31 -19.53
N GLU A 353 15.92 -9.99 -20.33
CA GLU A 353 16.42 -9.49 -21.62
C GLU A 353 15.33 -9.23 -22.66
N ASN A 354 14.15 -9.85 -22.51
CA ASN A 354 13.00 -9.65 -23.37
C ASN A 354 12.04 -8.56 -22.87
N GLY A 355 12.37 -7.89 -21.78
CA GLY A 355 11.51 -6.90 -21.13
C GLY A 355 10.33 -7.51 -20.34
N HIS A 356 10.31 -8.83 -20.14
CA HIS A 356 9.28 -9.52 -19.37
C HIS A 356 9.59 -9.50 -17.87
N VAL A 357 8.53 -9.41 -17.06
CA VAL A 357 8.67 -9.39 -15.60
C VAL A 357 9.12 -10.75 -15.06
N VAL A 358 10.28 -10.76 -14.42
CA VAL A 358 10.80 -11.87 -13.61
C VAL A 358 10.13 -11.88 -12.25
N GLN A 359 10.06 -10.66 -11.63
CA GLN A 359 9.44 -10.45 -10.33
C GLN A 359 8.88 -9.03 -10.22
N THR A 360 7.79 -8.87 -9.49
CA THR A 360 7.14 -7.56 -9.26
C THR A 360 6.94 -7.31 -7.77
N MET A 361 7.14 -6.07 -7.33
CA MET A 361 6.60 -5.62 -6.05
C MET A 361 5.09 -5.59 -6.12
N ARG A 362 4.43 -5.96 -5.00
CA ARG A 362 2.98 -5.86 -4.82
C ARG A 362 2.63 -4.92 -3.65
N SER A 363 3.57 -4.05 -3.32
CA SER A 363 3.47 -2.97 -2.37
C SER A 363 4.22 -1.78 -2.97
N TRP A 364 4.43 -0.73 -2.21
CA TRP A 364 5.15 0.46 -2.68
C TRP A 364 6.18 0.91 -1.64
N SER A 365 7.09 1.72 -2.11
CA SER A 365 8.07 2.45 -1.30
C SER A 365 8.04 3.92 -1.70
N THR A 366 8.26 4.80 -0.74
CA THR A 366 8.26 6.25 -0.97
C THR A 366 9.51 6.84 -0.34
N LEU A 367 10.23 7.68 -1.07
CA LEU A 367 11.37 8.44 -0.55
C LEU A 367 10.96 9.87 -0.18
N GLN A 368 11.54 10.37 0.88
CA GLN A 368 11.51 11.80 1.18
C GLN A 368 12.52 12.56 0.28
N PRO A 369 12.35 13.90 0.11
CA PRO A 369 13.30 14.70 -0.65
C PRO A 369 14.73 14.56 -0.14
N GLY A 370 15.65 14.20 -1.03
CA GLY A 370 17.07 14.02 -0.72
C GLY A 370 17.44 12.72 -0.02
N GLU A 371 16.47 11.86 0.30
CA GLU A 371 16.69 10.58 0.96
C GLU A 371 17.49 9.62 0.05
N ILE A 372 18.39 8.86 0.67
CA ILE A 372 19.07 7.73 0.05
C ILE A 372 18.65 6.47 0.79
N GLN A 373 17.92 5.60 0.12
CA GLN A 373 17.45 4.33 0.66
C GLN A 373 18.27 3.19 0.03
N SER A 374 18.83 2.33 0.88
CA SER A 374 19.52 1.14 0.42
C SER A 374 18.68 -0.12 0.67
N CYS A 375 18.66 -1.00 -0.34
CA CYS A 375 18.10 -2.34 -0.26
C CYS A 375 19.22 -3.34 -0.48
N VAL A 376 19.27 -4.39 0.34
CA VAL A 376 20.24 -5.48 0.15
C VAL A 376 19.88 -6.29 -1.08
N GLY A 377 18.60 -6.63 -1.23
CA GLY A 377 18.08 -7.41 -2.33
C GLY A 377 16.58 -7.28 -2.49
N CYS A 378 16.00 -8.22 -3.23
CA CYS A 378 14.56 -8.29 -3.43
C CYS A 378 13.91 -9.18 -2.35
N HIS A 379 13.22 -8.57 -1.39
CA HIS A 379 12.67 -9.24 -0.20
C HIS A 379 13.72 -10.00 0.63
N GLU A 380 14.83 -9.35 0.89
CA GLU A 380 15.81 -9.84 1.85
C GLU A 380 15.18 -9.96 3.26
N HIS A 381 15.69 -10.87 4.06
CA HIS A 381 15.25 -11.01 5.44
C HIS A 381 15.82 -9.87 6.30
N LYS A 382 14.97 -9.03 6.87
CA LYS A 382 15.37 -7.81 7.61
C LYS A 382 16.22 -8.08 8.86
N ASN A 383 16.25 -9.32 9.36
CA ASN A 383 17.06 -9.74 10.50
C ASN A 383 18.37 -10.42 10.07
N SER A 384 18.68 -10.48 8.77
CA SER A 384 19.94 -10.99 8.25
C SER A 384 20.88 -9.86 7.84
N VAL A 385 22.18 -10.13 7.94
CA VAL A 385 23.21 -9.22 7.49
C VAL A 385 23.65 -9.61 6.09
N PRO A 386 23.85 -8.65 5.17
CA PRO A 386 24.37 -8.93 3.84
C PRO A 386 25.73 -9.64 3.91
N SER A 387 25.99 -10.52 2.95
CA SER A 387 27.29 -11.14 2.80
C SER A 387 28.38 -10.07 2.58
N ALA A 388 29.45 -10.13 3.35
CA ALA A 388 30.59 -9.20 3.23
C ALA A 388 31.50 -9.47 2.00
N GLN A 389 31.12 -10.36 1.10
CA GLN A 389 31.98 -10.79 -0.01
C GLN A 389 32.13 -9.76 -1.15
N HIS A 390 31.31 -8.71 -1.17
CA HIS A 390 31.39 -7.66 -2.20
C HIS A 390 31.40 -6.27 -1.53
N PRO A 391 32.57 -5.74 -1.19
CA PRO A 391 32.66 -4.46 -0.46
C PRO A 391 32.18 -3.24 -1.28
N VAL A 392 32.25 -3.27 -2.59
CA VAL A 392 31.78 -2.20 -3.47
C VAL A 392 31.09 -2.84 -4.68
N SER A 393 29.83 -2.51 -4.91
CA SER A 393 29.09 -3.00 -6.06
C SER A 393 29.45 -2.26 -7.36
N ASP A 394 29.17 -2.89 -8.51
CA ASP A 394 29.43 -2.31 -9.82
C ASP A 394 28.67 -0.97 -10.00
N ALA A 395 27.43 -0.89 -9.49
CA ALA A 395 26.62 0.30 -9.57
C ALA A 395 27.22 1.50 -8.80
N MET A 396 27.89 1.28 -7.67
CA MET A 396 28.54 2.35 -6.91
C MET A 396 29.79 2.92 -7.61
N ASN A 397 30.38 2.18 -8.53
CA ASN A 397 31.51 2.64 -9.36
C ASN A 397 31.08 3.48 -10.57
N LYS A 398 29.76 3.63 -10.76
CA LYS A 398 29.17 4.38 -11.88
C LYS A 398 28.44 5.64 -11.40
N LYS A 399 28.06 6.48 -12.34
CA LYS A 399 27.17 7.62 -12.05
C LYS A 399 25.77 7.12 -11.69
N ILE A 400 25.10 7.82 -10.78
CA ILE A 400 23.70 7.60 -10.46
C ILE A 400 22.88 7.66 -11.74
N GLN A 401 22.14 6.60 -12.02
CA GLN A 401 21.30 6.51 -13.21
C GLN A 401 20.09 7.44 -13.11
N LYS A 402 19.68 7.99 -14.23
CA LYS A 402 18.39 8.64 -14.43
C LYS A 402 17.42 7.62 -15.02
N ILE A 403 16.15 7.73 -14.68
CA ILE A 403 15.10 6.93 -15.31
C ILE A 403 15.04 7.27 -16.80
N VAL A 404 15.07 6.24 -17.65
CA VAL A 404 14.90 6.36 -19.09
C VAL A 404 13.46 6.00 -19.44
N PRO A 405 12.66 6.90 -20.03
CA PRO A 405 11.31 6.59 -20.49
C PRO A 405 11.28 5.39 -21.43
N ILE A 406 10.20 4.62 -21.40
CA ILE A 406 10.05 3.41 -22.23
C ILE A 406 9.67 3.71 -23.68
N ASP A 407 9.12 4.88 -23.94
CA ASP A 407 8.73 5.38 -25.26
C ASP A 407 8.92 6.91 -25.33
N ASP A 408 8.76 7.48 -26.51
CA ASP A 408 8.87 8.92 -26.76
C ASP A 408 7.60 9.70 -26.37
N LYS A 409 6.58 9.03 -25.82
CA LYS A 409 5.35 9.68 -25.40
C LYS A 409 5.53 10.32 -24.01
N GLU A 410 4.68 11.28 -23.72
CA GLU A 410 4.59 11.84 -22.38
C GLU A 410 4.27 10.75 -21.34
N ILE A 411 4.90 10.83 -20.18
CA ILE A 411 4.64 9.90 -19.06
C ILE A 411 3.17 10.01 -18.66
N ARG A 412 2.45 8.89 -18.72
CA ARG A 412 1.01 8.82 -18.53
C ARG A 412 0.60 7.55 -17.78
N ASN A 413 -0.62 7.54 -17.26
CA ASN A 413 -1.22 6.33 -16.74
C ASN A 413 -1.51 5.34 -17.88
N PHE A 414 -1.21 4.07 -17.64
CA PHE A 414 -1.40 3.00 -18.60
C PHE A 414 -2.76 2.33 -18.42
N GLY A 415 -3.49 2.10 -19.51
CA GLY A 415 -4.78 1.42 -19.48
C GLY A 415 -5.12 0.76 -20.81
N PHE A 416 -5.91 -0.32 -20.73
CA PHE A 416 -6.33 -1.11 -21.90
C PHE A 416 -7.03 -0.26 -22.98
N ILE A 417 -7.95 0.60 -22.55
CA ILE A 417 -8.76 1.42 -23.48
C ILE A 417 -7.87 2.25 -24.40
N ASN A 418 -6.83 2.87 -23.84
CA ASN A 418 -6.05 3.86 -24.56
C ASN A 418 -4.80 3.27 -25.25
N GLU A 419 -4.26 2.17 -24.72
CA GLU A 419 -2.99 1.63 -25.21
C GLU A 419 -3.15 0.30 -25.98
N VAL A 420 -4.01 -0.60 -25.49
CA VAL A 420 -4.15 -1.95 -26.05
C VAL A 420 -5.27 -2.03 -27.09
N GLN A 421 -6.45 -1.46 -26.77
CA GLN A 421 -7.60 -1.53 -27.67
C GLN A 421 -7.31 -0.97 -29.07
N PRO A 422 -6.58 0.14 -29.27
CA PRO A 422 -6.27 0.63 -30.62
C PRO A 422 -5.47 -0.37 -31.48
N ILE A 423 -4.59 -1.16 -30.85
CA ILE A 423 -3.84 -2.22 -31.55
C ILE A 423 -4.80 -3.36 -31.97
N ILE A 424 -5.71 -3.72 -31.07
CA ILE A 424 -6.74 -4.73 -31.33
C ILE A 424 -7.64 -4.28 -32.48
N ASP A 425 -8.09 -3.04 -32.47
CA ASP A 425 -8.97 -2.47 -33.50
C ASP A 425 -8.28 -2.49 -34.88
N LYS A 426 -6.99 -2.23 -34.92
CA LYS A 426 -6.21 -2.25 -36.14
C LYS A 426 -5.99 -3.65 -36.72
N HIS A 427 -5.73 -4.65 -35.84
CA HIS A 427 -5.21 -5.93 -36.29
C HIS A 427 -6.15 -7.13 -36.08
N CYS A 428 -7.11 -7.08 -35.14
CA CYS A 428 -7.80 -8.26 -34.64
C CYS A 428 -9.31 -8.29 -34.96
N ILE A 429 -9.99 -7.13 -34.92
CA ILE A 429 -11.46 -7.08 -35.01
C ILE A 429 -12.00 -7.50 -36.38
N SER A 430 -11.20 -7.47 -37.43
CA SER A 430 -11.61 -7.94 -38.78
C SER A 430 -12.00 -9.42 -38.78
N CYS A 431 -11.44 -10.23 -37.88
CA CYS A 431 -11.77 -11.63 -37.65
C CYS A 431 -12.56 -11.83 -36.36
N HIS A 432 -12.19 -11.13 -35.27
CA HIS A 432 -12.78 -11.28 -33.95
C HIS A 432 -13.91 -10.27 -33.68
N ASP A 433 -14.93 -10.27 -34.57
CA ASP A 433 -16.08 -9.36 -34.53
C ASP A 433 -17.30 -9.92 -33.76
N GLY A 434 -17.20 -11.14 -33.24
CA GLY A 434 -18.30 -11.85 -32.56
C GLY A 434 -19.25 -12.57 -33.52
N VAL A 435 -19.05 -12.43 -34.83
CA VAL A 435 -19.85 -13.08 -35.89
C VAL A 435 -19.00 -14.08 -36.69
N LYS A 436 -17.89 -13.63 -37.25
CA LYS A 436 -16.92 -14.51 -37.95
C LYS A 436 -16.19 -15.43 -36.99
N HIS A 437 -15.86 -14.92 -35.81
CA HIS A 437 -15.33 -15.69 -34.71
C HIS A 437 -16.13 -15.41 -33.44
N PRO A 438 -16.54 -16.41 -32.65
CA PRO A 438 -17.40 -16.22 -31.46
C PRO A 438 -16.78 -15.36 -30.37
N MET A 439 -15.46 -15.33 -30.27
CA MET A 439 -14.73 -14.43 -29.36
C MET A 439 -14.69 -13.03 -29.96
N SER A 440 -15.50 -12.12 -29.42
CA SER A 440 -15.48 -10.69 -29.80
C SER A 440 -14.34 -9.96 -29.16
N LEU A 441 -13.56 -9.20 -29.94
CA LEU A 441 -12.52 -8.29 -29.45
C LEU A 441 -12.89 -6.82 -29.68
N LYS A 442 -14.18 -6.51 -29.79
CA LYS A 442 -14.68 -5.14 -29.91
C LYS A 442 -14.46 -4.32 -28.65
N GLY A 443 -14.10 -3.05 -28.84
CA GLY A 443 -13.82 -2.09 -27.76
C GLY A 443 -15.06 -1.36 -27.21
N ASP A 444 -16.29 -1.67 -27.70
CA ASP A 444 -17.50 -1.00 -27.26
C ASP A 444 -17.71 -1.19 -25.75
N LEU A 445 -17.83 -0.08 -25.02
CA LEU A 445 -18.02 -0.09 -23.57
C LEU A 445 -19.45 -0.48 -23.22
N LYS A 446 -19.61 -1.44 -22.34
CA LYS A 446 -20.90 -1.93 -21.84
C LYS A 446 -20.95 -1.83 -20.33
N VAL A 447 -22.08 -1.37 -19.79
CA VAL A 447 -22.35 -1.41 -18.36
C VAL A 447 -22.52 -2.88 -17.95
N VAL A 448 -21.61 -3.37 -17.14
CA VAL A 448 -21.57 -4.76 -16.65
C VAL A 448 -22.14 -4.92 -15.25
N ASP A 449 -22.29 -3.83 -14.54
CA ASP A 449 -22.90 -3.75 -13.22
C ASP A 449 -23.76 -2.48 -13.13
N ASN A 450 -25.06 -2.66 -12.94
CA ASN A 450 -26.01 -1.55 -12.90
C ASN A 450 -25.93 -0.73 -11.62
N GLN A 451 -25.46 -1.31 -10.52
CA GLN A 451 -25.37 -0.65 -9.23
C GLN A 451 -24.20 0.36 -9.20
N THR A 452 -23.05 -0.07 -9.65
CA THR A 452 -21.86 0.77 -9.72
C THR A 452 -21.73 1.50 -11.06
N LYS A 453 -22.55 1.15 -12.05
CA LYS A 453 -22.47 1.59 -13.44
C LYS A 453 -21.13 1.27 -14.13
N ARG A 454 -20.46 0.24 -13.64
CA ARG A 454 -19.15 -0.15 -14.13
C ARG A 454 -19.19 -0.58 -15.60
N MET A 455 -18.17 -0.18 -16.33
CA MET A 455 -18.05 -0.49 -17.76
C MET A 455 -16.83 -1.38 -18.02
N PHE A 456 -17.03 -2.33 -18.97
CA PHE A 456 -15.95 -3.06 -19.63
C PHE A 456 -16.27 -3.24 -21.11
N SER A 457 -15.25 -3.59 -21.91
CA SER A 457 -15.42 -4.01 -23.31
C SER A 457 -15.41 -5.54 -23.43
N ASP A 458 -16.01 -6.06 -24.52
CA ASP A 458 -15.93 -7.49 -24.84
C ASP A 458 -14.48 -7.96 -24.99
N ALA A 459 -13.65 -7.14 -25.66
CA ALA A 459 -12.23 -7.43 -25.84
C ALA A 459 -11.51 -7.67 -24.51
N TYR A 460 -11.70 -6.75 -23.57
CA TYR A 460 -11.07 -6.84 -22.26
C TYR A 460 -11.52 -8.08 -21.47
N LEU A 461 -12.84 -8.30 -21.39
CA LEU A 461 -13.39 -9.44 -20.66
C LEU A 461 -12.98 -10.78 -21.28
N ASN A 462 -12.96 -10.87 -22.62
CA ASN A 462 -12.56 -12.09 -23.31
C ASN A 462 -11.06 -12.38 -23.19
N LEU A 463 -10.20 -11.38 -23.25
CA LEU A 463 -8.75 -11.56 -23.08
C LEU A 463 -8.37 -11.91 -21.65
N THR A 464 -9.01 -11.28 -20.67
CA THR A 464 -8.74 -11.55 -19.24
C THR A 464 -9.50 -12.78 -18.71
N HIS A 465 -10.42 -13.34 -19.52
CA HIS A 465 -11.34 -14.42 -19.12
C HIS A 465 -12.06 -14.14 -17.80
N ALA A 466 -12.40 -12.90 -17.58
CA ALA A 466 -13.13 -12.49 -16.40
C ALA A 466 -14.53 -13.09 -16.42
N ARG A 467 -14.94 -13.63 -15.28
CA ARG A 467 -16.29 -14.17 -15.05
C ARG A 467 -16.95 -13.46 -13.90
N LYS A 468 -18.24 -13.18 -14.05
CA LYS A 468 -19.02 -12.67 -12.93
C LYS A 468 -19.24 -13.79 -11.92
N THR A 469 -18.87 -13.55 -10.66
CA THR A 469 -19.19 -14.47 -9.56
C THR A 469 -20.62 -14.21 -9.11
N THR A 470 -21.33 -15.28 -8.73
CA THR A 470 -22.68 -15.21 -8.16
C THR A 470 -22.57 -15.31 -6.64
N GLY A 471 -23.21 -14.40 -5.91
CA GLY A 471 -23.24 -14.37 -4.44
C GLY A 471 -23.32 -12.97 -3.87
N ASP A 472 -23.19 -12.84 -2.55
CA ASP A 472 -23.29 -11.56 -1.82
C ASP A 472 -22.26 -10.50 -2.25
N ASN A 473 -21.20 -10.93 -2.95
CA ASN A 473 -20.17 -10.09 -3.55
C ASN A 473 -20.09 -10.35 -5.05
N ASP A 474 -21.10 -9.95 -5.80
CA ASP A 474 -21.10 -10.00 -7.27
C ASP A 474 -19.91 -9.21 -7.83
N SER A 475 -18.76 -9.83 -7.94
CA SER A 475 -17.56 -9.23 -8.50
C SER A 475 -17.10 -9.95 -9.75
N TRP A 476 -16.52 -9.20 -10.69
CA TRP A 476 -15.84 -9.77 -11.83
C TRP A 476 -14.48 -10.32 -11.39
N GLN A 477 -14.37 -11.63 -11.30
CA GLN A 477 -13.12 -12.32 -10.97
C GLN A 477 -12.57 -13.01 -12.22
N GLY A 478 -11.29 -12.87 -12.43
CA GLY A 478 -10.57 -13.65 -13.42
C GLY A 478 -10.13 -14.99 -12.83
N GLN A 479 -9.91 -15.96 -13.69
CA GLN A 479 -9.23 -17.19 -13.31
C GLN A 479 -7.73 -16.89 -13.22
N THR A 480 -7.14 -17.17 -12.08
CA THR A 480 -5.71 -16.95 -11.80
C THR A 480 -4.77 -17.86 -12.62
N ASP A 481 -5.31 -18.86 -13.31
CA ASP A 481 -4.54 -19.84 -14.10
C ASP A 481 -4.91 -19.80 -15.59
N HIS A 482 -5.25 -18.61 -16.11
CA HIS A 482 -5.65 -18.54 -17.51
C HIS A 482 -4.44 -18.52 -18.44
N PRO A 483 -4.28 -19.49 -19.35
CA PRO A 483 -3.07 -19.61 -20.16
C PRO A 483 -2.91 -18.50 -21.20
N GLU A 484 -3.96 -17.78 -21.59
CA GLU A 484 -3.86 -16.71 -22.60
C GLU A 484 -3.27 -15.44 -21.98
N VAL A 485 -3.85 -14.95 -20.88
CA VAL A 485 -3.34 -13.80 -20.12
C VAL A 485 -3.19 -14.22 -18.67
N ASN A 486 -1.97 -14.47 -18.24
CA ASN A 486 -1.67 -14.92 -16.90
C ASN A 486 -1.41 -13.72 -15.98
N TRP A 487 -2.44 -13.24 -15.31
CA TRP A 487 -2.37 -12.12 -14.38
C TRP A 487 -2.67 -12.56 -12.93
N ILE A 488 -2.20 -11.77 -11.96
CA ILE A 488 -2.36 -12.06 -10.55
C ILE A 488 -3.52 -11.24 -10.01
N SER A 489 -4.46 -11.89 -9.32
CA SER A 489 -5.48 -11.17 -8.55
C SER A 489 -4.84 -10.51 -7.34
N ALA A 490 -5.25 -9.26 -7.05
CA ALA A 490 -4.91 -8.60 -5.79
C ALA A 490 -5.44 -9.35 -4.56
N LEU A 491 -6.43 -10.23 -4.73
CA LEU A 491 -6.93 -11.11 -3.68
C LEU A 491 -6.16 -12.44 -3.57
N SER A 492 -5.03 -12.60 -4.26
CA SER A 492 -4.14 -13.75 -4.09
C SER A 492 -3.43 -13.72 -2.74
N GLU A 493 -2.80 -14.83 -2.36
CA GLU A 493 -2.05 -14.94 -1.10
C GLU A 493 -1.02 -13.82 -0.92
N PRO A 494 -0.81 -13.31 0.31
CA PRO A 494 0.15 -12.26 0.60
C PRO A 494 1.60 -12.71 0.47
N SER A 495 1.85 -14.00 0.45
CA SER A 495 3.19 -14.57 0.32
C SER A 495 3.93 -14.07 -0.91
N VAL A 496 5.25 -14.03 -0.81
CA VAL A 496 6.11 -13.63 -1.93
C VAL A 496 5.93 -14.60 -3.09
N LEU A 497 5.56 -14.08 -4.25
CA LEU A 497 5.37 -14.88 -5.46
C LEU A 497 6.69 -15.48 -5.94
N ARG A 498 6.61 -16.64 -6.59
CA ARG A 498 7.77 -17.21 -7.28
C ARG A 498 8.11 -16.40 -8.53
N PRO A 499 9.39 -16.29 -8.89
CA PRO A 499 9.77 -15.70 -10.17
C PRO A 499 9.02 -16.35 -11.34
N TYR A 500 8.61 -15.55 -12.30
CA TYR A 500 7.85 -15.98 -13.48
C TYR A 500 6.54 -16.74 -13.17
N SER A 501 5.96 -16.56 -11.99
CA SER A 501 4.69 -17.24 -11.64
C SER A 501 3.49 -16.71 -12.42
N ALA A 502 3.59 -15.47 -12.88
CA ALA A 502 2.58 -14.81 -13.70
C ALA A 502 3.22 -13.75 -14.60
N GLY A 503 2.41 -13.03 -15.36
CA GLY A 503 2.85 -11.94 -16.23
C GLY A 503 3.02 -12.36 -17.69
N SER A 504 3.60 -11.45 -18.46
CA SER A 504 3.76 -11.58 -19.90
C SER A 504 4.59 -12.80 -20.30
N ALA A 505 5.65 -13.13 -19.53
CA ALA A 505 6.55 -14.26 -19.80
C ALA A 505 5.82 -15.61 -19.87
N THR A 506 4.76 -15.77 -19.08
CA THR A 506 3.99 -17.03 -18.99
C THR A 506 2.67 -17.00 -19.75
N SER A 507 2.31 -15.87 -20.34
CA SER A 507 1.05 -15.69 -21.09
C SER A 507 1.17 -16.25 -22.52
N ASN A 508 0.22 -17.11 -22.91
CA ASN A 508 0.18 -17.66 -24.27
C ASN A 508 -0.15 -16.60 -25.32
N LEU A 509 -0.87 -15.55 -24.95
CA LEU A 509 -1.14 -14.42 -25.86
C LEU A 509 0.19 -13.86 -26.41
N ILE A 510 1.18 -13.59 -25.57
CA ILE A 510 2.46 -13.06 -26.01
C ILE A 510 3.18 -14.02 -26.94
N LYS A 511 3.19 -15.34 -26.62
CA LYS A 511 3.78 -16.36 -27.50
C LYS A 511 3.09 -16.41 -28.85
N ARG A 512 1.75 -16.32 -28.87
CA ARG A 512 0.93 -16.31 -30.09
C ARG A 512 1.19 -15.08 -30.94
N LEU A 513 1.27 -13.89 -30.33
CA LEU A 513 1.55 -12.64 -31.04
C LEU A 513 2.96 -12.64 -31.64
N LYS A 514 3.96 -13.16 -30.93
CA LYS A 514 5.34 -13.30 -31.44
C LYS A 514 5.47 -14.29 -32.60
N SER A 515 4.69 -15.37 -32.59
CA SER A 515 4.69 -16.37 -33.66
C SER A 515 3.84 -16.00 -34.88
N GLY A 516 3.06 -14.94 -34.78
CA GLY A 516 2.03 -14.58 -35.74
C GLY A 516 0.72 -15.37 -35.51
N HIS A 517 -0.41 -14.74 -35.79
CA HIS A 517 -1.74 -15.34 -35.64
C HIS A 517 -2.60 -15.03 -36.88
N GLY A 518 -3.07 -16.09 -37.57
CA GLY A 518 -3.73 -15.92 -38.86
C GLY A 518 -2.80 -15.27 -39.89
N ASN A 519 -3.25 -14.23 -40.53
CA ASN A 519 -2.46 -13.44 -41.47
C ASN A 519 -1.94 -12.12 -40.85
N THR A 520 -1.99 -12.04 -39.51
CA THR A 520 -1.65 -10.81 -38.79
C THR A 520 -0.28 -10.96 -38.13
N GLN A 521 0.57 -9.95 -38.32
CA GLN A 521 1.86 -9.82 -37.67
C GLN A 521 1.95 -8.44 -37.03
N LEU A 522 2.20 -8.41 -35.73
CA LEU A 522 2.40 -7.18 -34.97
C LEU A 522 3.88 -6.80 -34.97
N SER A 523 4.17 -5.52 -34.87
CA SER A 523 5.52 -5.05 -34.57
C SER A 523 5.93 -5.45 -33.15
N GLN A 524 7.23 -5.43 -32.86
CA GLN A 524 7.72 -5.71 -31.52
C GLN A 524 7.15 -4.69 -30.51
N ASP A 525 7.10 -3.40 -30.87
CA ASP A 525 6.54 -2.35 -29.99
C ASP A 525 5.07 -2.61 -29.67
N GLU A 526 4.27 -3.08 -30.63
CA GLU A 526 2.87 -3.44 -30.40
C GLU A 526 2.74 -4.66 -29.48
N ILE A 527 3.65 -5.63 -29.58
CA ILE A 527 3.70 -6.79 -28.67
C ILE A 527 4.11 -6.36 -27.27
N ASP A 528 5.07 -5.44 -27.14
CA ASP A 528 5.56 -4.91 -25.87
C ASP A 528 4.46 -4.14 -25.12
N VAL A 529 3.54 -3.46 -25.81
CA VAL A 529 2.34 -2.85 -25.20
C VAL A 529 1.45 -3.92 -24.55
N PHE A 530 1.22 -5.07 -25.21
CA PHE A 530 0.48 -6.18 -24.60
C PHE A 530 1.22 -6.77 -23.40
N ALA A 531 2.55 -6.96 -23.51
CA ALA A 531 3.36 -7.48 -22.43
C ALA A 531 3.30 -6.54 -21.20
N LEU A 532 3.47 -5.24 -21.42
CA LEU A 532 3.38 -4.24 -20.38
C LEU A 532 2.01 -4.23 -19.71
N TRP A 533 0.93 -4.29 -20.49
CA TRP A 533 -0.44 -4.37 -19.96
C TRP A 533 -0.63 -5.54 -18.99
N ILE A 534 -0.15 -6.72 -19.39
CA ILE A 534 -0.25 -7.94 -18.55
C ILE A 534 0.59 -7.78 -17.28
N ASP A 535 1.81 -7.28 -17.41
CA ASP A 535 2.76 -7.10 -16.31
C ASP A 535 2.32 -6.01 -15.32
N LEU A 536 1.50 -5.06 -15.75
CA LEU A 536 0.84 -4.06 -14.89
C LEU A 536 -0.46 -4.58 -14.25
N LEU A 537 -0.74 -5.88 -14.30
CA LEU A 537 -1.96 -6.50 -13.78
C LEU A 537 -3.23 -6.02 -14.49
N VAL A 538 -3.20 -6.06 -15.79
CA VAL A 538 -4.32 -5.82 -16.72
C VAL A 538 -5.18 -4.58 -16.41
N PRO A 539 -4.61 -3.38 -16.20
CA PRO A 539 -5.42 -2.19 -15.96
C PRO A 539 -6.33 -1.90 -17.15
N PHE A 540 -7.64 -1.66 -16.88
CA PHE A 540 -8.61 -1.37 -17.93
C PHE A 540 -8.61 0.11 -18.31
N ILE A 541 -8.59 0.98 -17.30
CA ILE A 541 -8.66 2.43 -17.42
C ILE A 541 -7.32 3.09 -17.17
N SER A 542 -7.13 4.28 -17.71
CA SER A 542 -5.99 5.18 -17.43
C SER A 542 -6.41 6.50 -16.76
N ASP A 543 -7.71 6.70 -16.57
CA ASP A 543 -8.32 7.81 -15.83
C ASP A 543 -9.54 7.26 -15.06
N TYR A 544 -9.67 7.60 -13.79
CA TYR A 544 -10.81 7.19 -12.97
C TYR A 544 -12.16 7.61 -13.54
N ARG A 545 -12.21 8.66 -14.36
CA ARG A 545 -13.41 9.11 -15.06
C ARG A 545 -13.91 8.13 -16.12
N GLN A 546 -13.07 7.16 -16.52
CA GLN A 546 -13.42 6.10 -17.49
C GLN A 546 -14.03 4.86 -16.83
N ALA A 547 -13.98 4.74 -15.51
CA ALA A 547 -14.34 3.51 -14.80
C ALA A 547 -15.83 3.16 -14.91
N ASN A 548 -16.70 4.16 -14.85
CA ASN A 548 -18.14 4.00 -14.72
C ASN A 548 -18.89 4.90 -15.71
N ASN A 549 -20.09 4.48 -16.07
CA ASN A 549 -21.01 5.29 -16.89
C ASN A 549 -21.64 6.40 -16.03
N TRP A 550 -20.81 7.37 -15.63
CA TRP A 550 -21.24 8.47 -14.78
C TRP A 550 -22.05 9.51 -15.53
N THR A 551 -23.06 10.06 -14.85
CA THR A 551 -23.74 11.27 -15.25
C THR A 551 -22.80 12.47 -15.12
N GLU A 552 -23.14 13.58 -15.79
CA GLU A 552 -22.37 14.82 -15.66
C GLU A 552 -22.32 15.34 -14.21
N GLN A 553 -23.36 15.08 -13.42
CA GLN A 553 -23.37 15.44 -12.00
C GLN A 553 -22.39 14.61 -11.17
N GLU A 554 -22.26 13.30 -11.47
CA GLU A 554 -21.28 12.42 -10.80
C GLU A 554 -19.85 12.78 -11.18
N LYS A 555 -19.58 13.13 -12.45
CA LYS A 555 -18.28 13.65 -12.89
C LYS A 555 -17.93 14.96 -12.20
N ALA A 556 -18.87 15.93 -12.14
CA ALA A 556 -18.67 17.18 -11.45
C ALA A 556 -18.38 17.01 -9.95
N TYR A 557 -18.96 15.97 -9.33
CA TYR A 557 -18.68 15.63 -7.95
C TYR A 557 -17.27 15.08 -7.76
N TYR A 558 -16.81 14.21 -8.64
CA TYR A 558 -15.42 13.75 -8.66
C TYR A 558 -14.46 14.93 -8.86
N ASP A 559 -14.72 15.81 -9.81
CA ASP A 559 -13.90 16.98 -10.10
C ASP A 559 -13.81 17.94 -8.91
N TYR A 560 -14.87 18.03 -8.10
CA TYR A 560 -14.84 18.78 -6.84
C TYR A 560 -13.80 18.23 -5.86
N TYR A 561 -13.76 16.92 -5.65
CA TYR A 561 -12.79 16.29 -4.75
C TYR A 561 -11.37 16.31 -5.30
N ASP A 562 -11.21 16.11 -6.59
CA ASP A 562 -9.91 16.23 -7.25
C ASP A 562 -9.35 17.66 -7.11
N LYS A 563 -10.18 18.67 -7.31
CA LYS A 563 -9.81 20.06 -7.07
C LYS A 563 -9.49 20.35 -5.59
N LYS A 564 -10.26 19.79 -4.65
CA LYS A 564 -9.99 19.90 -3.21
C LYS A 564 -8.61 19.31 -2.87
N ARG A 565 -8.28 18.15 -3.43
CA ARG A 565 -6.97 17.50 -3.28
C ARG A 565 -5.83 18.39 -3.83
N GLU A 566 -5.98 18.96 -5.01
CA GLU A 566 -4.97 19.85 -5.60
C GLU A 566 -4.80 21.16 -4.80
N GLN A 567 -5.86 21.69 -4.22
CA GLN A 567 -5.78 22.84 -3.31
C GLN A 567 -5.00 22.50 -2.04
N ALA A 568 -5.24 21.32 -1.43
CA ALA A 568 -4.49 20.86 -0.26
C ALA A 568 -3.00 20.68 -0.58
N LYS A 569 -2.65 20.07 -1.71
CA LYS A 569 -1.26 19.95 -2.19
C LYS A 569 -0.62 21.31 -2.46
N SER A 570 -1.37 22.28 -2.96
CA SER A 570 -0.87 23.64 -3.19
C SER A 570 -0.56 24.37 -1.89
N ALA A 571 -1.44 24.26 -0.88
CA ALA A 571 -1.22 24.80 0.45
C ALA A 571 0.01 24.14 1.12
N GLU A 572 0.17 22.85 0.97
CA GLU A 572 1.33 22.12 1.47
C GLU A 572 2.64 22.59 0.81
N ARG A 573 2.66 22.78 -0.51
CA ARG A 573 3.83 23.35 -1.21
C ARG A 573 4.25 24.71 -0.62
N GLU A 574 3.29 25.57 -0.25
CA GLU A 574 3.61 26.85 0.39
C GLU A 574 4.16 26.64 1.81
N ASN A 575 3.55 25.76 2.61
CA ASN A 575 4.06 25.39 3.93
C ASN A 575 5.52 24.89 3.87
N ILE A 576 5.87 24.10 2.86
CA ILE A 576 7.25 23.62 2.65
C ILE A 576 8.18 24.79 2.31
N ARG A 577 7.76 25.73 1.46
CA ARG A 577 8.58 26.92 1.14
C ARG A 577 8.83 27.77 2.39
N GLU A 578 7.81 27.98 3.21
CA GLU A 578 7.94 28.70 4.48
C GLU A 578 8.88 27.96 5.45
N TYR A 579 8.78 26.63 5.50
CA TYR A 579 9.67 25.80 6.31
C TYR A 579 11.12 25.95 5.88
N ILE A 580 11.42 25.89 4.59
CA ILE A 580 12.78 26.12 4.04
C ILE A 580 13.30 27.51 4.43
N ARG A 581 12.47 28.57 4.29
CA ARG A 581 12.85 29.93 4.71
C ARG A 581 13.22 29.97 6.19
N SER A 582 12.41 29.34 7.04
CA SER A 582 12.64 29.30 8.49
C SER A 582 13.94 28.60 8.89
N LEU A 583 14.33 27.55 8.14
CA LEU A 583 15.60 26.86 8.34
C LEU A 583 16.79 27.76 7.97
N ASN A 584 16.72 28.44 6.84
CA ASN A 584 17.78 29.36 6.40
C ASN A 584 17.98 30.52 7.39
N GLU A 585 16.90 31.08 7.94
CA GLU A 585 16.98 32.14 8.96
C GLU A 585 17.64 31.66 10.28
N LYS A 586 17.45 30.38 10.65
CA LYS A 586 18.11 29.79 11.82
C LYS A 586 19.59 29.53 11.60
N MET A 587 20.03 29.25 10.37
CA MET A 587 21.43 29.03 10.04
C MET A 587 22.25 30.33 9.97
N VAL A 588 21.59 31.47 9.77
CA VAL A 588 22.23 32.79 9.70
C VAL A 588 22.39 33.46 11.08
N LYS A 589 21.65 32.98 12.08
CA LYS A 589 21.76 33.41 13.49
C LYS A 589 22.71 32.51 14.27
#